data_001575d9ff6f1ce922e7beae63696afb
#
_entry.id   001575d9ff6f1ce922e7beae63696afb
#
_cell.length_a   1.000
_cell.length_b   1.000
_cell.length_c   1.000
_cell.angle_alpha   90.00
_cell.angle_beta   90.00
_cell.angle_gamma   90.00
#
_symmetry.space_group_name_H-M   'P 1'
#
loop_
_entity.id
_entity.type
_entity.pdbx_description
1 polymer ?
#
loop_
_entity_poly.entity_id
_entity_poly.type
_entity_poly.pdbx_seq_one_letter_code
_entity_poly.pdbx_strand_id
1 'polypeptide(L)'
;MNRPRSRHFSPSNPDDRRPQESDSAPPSLSQIEQLSPDPTAPIPIVVVKNRISHAAVFRKMIDSVEGAKPGDLVAVYSKTKQLLGYGLYNSRSEMALRMLWREPELPTDELWDRKLAPAVRLRRDVLKLDDFTDTYRVVHAEADELPGLMIDRFGDVLSAEAFSLGMYRRGTAILQRLAAQLGTQHTIVQTSPLFKAQEGFDPPTIMSEGCPPEVVVQEYGTRFKVKFAGGHKTGFFCDQRENRRKLAEFCGGKSVLDLCCYTGGFAVQAMKLGNAQEAIGVDLDEEPLKVAKENANLNQVRARFVQSDAFNYMRDMVAANKQFDVVVLDPPKLIRTRMEIEEGTRKHFDMNRLAMRLVKPGGLLLSCTCAGLLPDSEFMSLLCTAARQSGEETSPARDGKGARHAARDMQIIAKSGAAPCHPIGGNNPETEYLKAAWMVFG
;
A
#
# COMPACT_ATOMS: atom_id res chain seq x y z
N MET A 1 15.78 24.63 49.04
CA MET A 1 17.16 24.62 48.50
C MET A 1 17.47 23.20 48.06
N ASN A 2 17.49 22.93 46.77
CA ASN A 2 18.32 21.93 46.12
C ASN A 2 17.87 21.88 44.64
N ARG A 3 18.69 22.43 43.74
CA ARG A 3 18.54 22.40 42.29
C ARG A 3 19.06 21.03 41.78
N PRO A 4 18.41 20.37 40.82
CA PRO A 4 19.00 19.21 40.15
C PRO A 4 20.03 19.66 39.12
N ARG A 5 21.16 18.94 39.08
CA ARG A 5 22.32 19.13 38.21
C ARG A 5 21.98 18.79 36.73
N SER A 6 22.33 19.73 35.86
CA SER A 6 22.41 19.52 34.41
C SER A 6 23.42 18.41 34.05
N ARG A 7 22.99 17.39 33.32
CA ARG A 7 23.91 16.42 32.68
C ARG A 7 24.44 17.05 31.40
N HIS A 8 25.75 17.30 31.35
CA HIS A 8 26.49 17.62 30.15
C HIS A 8 26.49 16.42 29.20
N PHE A 9 26.07 16.63 27.96
CA PHE A 9 26.36 15.74 26.86
C PHE A 9 27.84 15.88 26.48
N SER A 10 28.58 14.78 26.52
CA SER A 10 29.93 14.68 26.00
C SER A 10 29.91 14.56 24.49
N PRO A 11 30.87 15.15 23.76
CA PRO A 11 30.89 15.13 22.29
C PRO A 11 31.23 13.72 21.77
N SER A 12 30.62 13.37 20.66
CA SER A 12 30.75 12.16 19.86
C SER A 12 32.20 11.76 19.58
N ASN A 13 32.46 10.46 19.64
CA ASN A 13 33.71 9.77 19.37
C ASN A 13 34.20 10.04 17.91
N PRO A 14 35.47 10.38 17.68
CA PRO A 14 36.01 10.72 16.36
C PRO A 14 36.17 9.55 15.37
N ASP A 15 35.81 8.33 15.72
CA ASP A 15 36.02 7.13 14.89
C ASP A 15 34.89 6.73 13.96
N ASP A 16 33.86 7.57 13.83
CA ASP A 16 32.80 7.38 12.83
C ASP A 16 33.22 8.01 11.47
N ARG A 17 34.42 7.64 10.98
CA ARG A 17 34.83 7.98 9.61
C ARG A 17 34.01 7.16 8.64
N ARG A 18 33.02 7.81 8.01
CA ARG A 18 32.41 7.30 6.78
C ARG A 18 33.53 7.01 5.78
N PRO A 19 33.52 5.87 5.09
CA PRO A 19 34.40 5.68 3.95
C PRO A 19 34.20 6.84 2.97
N GLN A 20 35.26 7.56 2.61
CA GLN A 20 35.24 8.54 1.54
C GLN A 20 34.95 7.77 0.25
N GLU A 21 33.69 7.79 -0.21
CA GLU A 21 33.34 7.40 -1.56
C GLU A 21 34.00 8.39 -2.52
N SER A 22 34.78 7.85 -3.47
CA SER A 22 35.25 8.63 -4.62
C SER A 22 34.04 9.26 -5.30
N ASP A 23 34.11 10.57 -5.56
CA ASP A 23 33.16 11.37 -6.34
C ASP A 23 33.07 10.88 -7.81
N SER A 24 32.57 9.67 -8.00
CA SER A 24 32.15 9.22 -9.32
C SER A 24 30.79 9.85 -9.59
N ALA A 25 30.66 10.50 -10.74
CA ALA A 25 29.42 11.10 -11.21
C ALA A 25 28.25 10.13 -10.97
N PRO A 26 27.08 10.63 -10.53
CA PRO A 26 25.93 9.77 -10.32
C PRO A 26 25.64 8.98 -11.61
N PRO A 27 25.38 7.67 -11.52
CA PRO A 27 25.08 6.87 -12.70
C PRO A 27 23.91 7.51 -13.45
N SER A 28 23.98 7.52 -14.79
CA SER A 28 22.91 8.07 -15.62
C SER A 28 21.59 7.40 -15.26
N LEU A 29 20.67 8.15 -14.65
CA LEU A 29 19.36 7.64 -14.24
C LEU A 29 18.44 7.33 -15.45
N SER A 30 18.86 7.71 -16.65
CA SER A 30 18.14 7.48 -17.91
C SER A 30 18.48 6.17 -18.62
N GLN A 31 19.51 5.44 -18.17
CA GLN A 31 19.85 4.15 -18.75
C GLN A 31 18.90 3.05 -18.25
N ILE A 32 18.13 2.48 -19.20
CA ILE A 32 17.39 1.24 -18.97
C ILE A 32 18.40 0.11 -18.90
N GLU A 33 18.52 -0.53 -17.74
CA GLU A 33 19.40 -1.68 -17.61
C GLU A 33 18.76 -2.93 -18.19
N GLN A 34 19.57 -3.73 -18.86
CA GLN A 34 19.21 -5.09 -19.27
C GLN A 34 19.00 -5.96 -18.02
N LEU A 35 18.10 -6.92 -18.11
CA LEU A 35 17.82 -7.82 -16.99
C LEU A 35 18.96 -8.82 -16.77
N SER A 36 19.51 -9.36 -17.84
CA SER A 36 20.69 -10.23 -17.78
C SER A 36 21.96 -9.40 -17.65
N PRO A 37 22.84 -9.71 -16.70
CA PRO A 37 24.17 -9.10 -16.66
C PRO A 37 24.99 -9.54 -17.88
N ASP A 38 25.94 -8.69 -18.29
CA ASP A 38 26.94 -9.07 -19.30
C ASP A 38 27.74 -10.27 -18.78
N PRO A 39 27.71 -11.43 -19.47
CA PRO A 39 28.40 -12.64 -19.03
C PRO A 39 29.95 -12.50 -19.01
N THR A 40 30.46 -11.47 -19.69
CA THR A 40 31.93 -11.20 -19.76
C THR A 40 32.38 -10.22 -18.69
N ALA A 41 31.46 -9.49 -18.07
CA ALA A 41 31.79 -8.51 -17.01
C ALA A 41 31.83 -9.19 -15.63
N PRO A 42 32.82 -8.85 -14.78
CA PRO A 42 32.85 -9.36 -13.42
C PRO A 42 31.66 -8.85 -12.63
N ILE A 43 30.95 -9.77 -11.96
CA ILE A 43 29.84 -9.41 -11.11
C ILE A 43 30.34 -8.86 -9.79
N PRO A 44 29.92 -7.67 -9.35
CA PRO A 44 30.31 -7.13 -8.06
C PRO A 44 29.85 -8.03 -6.91
N ILE A 45 30.59 -7.98 -5.80
CA ILE A 45 30.40 -8.89 -4.67
C ILE A 45 29.97 -8.12 -3.42
N VAL A 46 29.02 -8.70 -2.70
CA VAL A 46 28.64 -8.28 -1.35
C VAL A 46 28.80 -9.48 -0.40
N VAL A 47 29.55 -9.28 0.67
CA VAL A 47 29.70 -10.28 1.74
C VAL A 47 28.82 -9.89 2.92
N VAL A 48 28.04 -10.84 3.44
CA VAL A 48 27.15 -10.62 4.58
C VAL A 48 27.67 -11.28 5.85
N LYS A 49 27.41 -10.64 7.00
CA LYS A 49 27.89 -11.08 8.32
C LYS A 49 27.25 -12.38 8.79
N ASN A 50 25.95 -12.53 8.54
CA ASN A 50 25.13 -13.61 9.08
C ASN A 50 24.32 -14.27 7.96
N ARG A 51 23.69 -15.41 8.30
CA ARG A 51 22.73 -16.07 7.41
C ARG A 51 21.55 -15.14 7.13
N ILE A 52 21.16 -15.08 5.86
CA ILE A 52 20.03 -14.26 5.38
C ILE A 52 18.83 -15.18 5.19
N SER A 53 17.74 -14.93 5.92
CA SER A 53 16.43 -15.57 5.74
C SER A 53 15.46 -14.70 4.99
N HIS A 54 15.54 -13.37 5.13
CA HIS A 54 14.67 -12.38 4.56
C HIS A 54 15.21 -11.79 3.24
N ALA A 55 14.35 -11.32 2.35
CA ALA A 55 14.78 -10.64 1.12
C ALA A 55 15.50 -9.31 1.39
N ALA A 56 15.11 -8.60 2.44
CA ALA A 56 15.70 -7.32 2.84
C ALA A 56 16.93 -7.53 3.74
N VAL A 57 18.07 -6.97 3.34
CA VAL A 57 19.33 -7.01 4.10
C VAL A 57 19.76 -5.58 4.43
N PHE A 58 19.77 -5.27 5.72
CA PHE A 58 20.15 -3.95 6.20
C PHE A 58 21.66 -3.72 6.15
N ARG A 59 22.09 -2.48 5.97
CA ARG A 59 23.49 -2.06 5.87
C ARG A 59 24.38 -2.65 6.99
N LYS A 60 23.91 -2.66 8.23
CA LYS A 60 24.62 -3.24 9.38
C LYS A 60 24.92 -4.74 9.25
N MET A 61 24.19 -5.45 8.39
CA MET A 61 24.37 -6.88 8.12
C MET A 61 25.42 -7.14 7.02
N ILE A 62 25.88 -6.13 6.31
CA ILE A 62 26.92 -6.23 5.28
C ILE A 62 28.29 -6.19 5.96
N ASP A 63 29.20 -7.06 5.53
CA ASP A 63 30.58 -7.15 6.01
C ASP A 63 31.54 -6.39 5.08
N SER A 64 31.50 -6.69 3.78
CA SER A 64 32.30 -6.00 2.76
C SER A 64 31.56 -5.91 1.42
N VAL A 65 32.04 -5.00 0.59
CA VAL A 65 31.53 -4.76 -0.76
C VAL A 65 32.69 -4.58 -1.71
N GLU A 66 32.68 -5.29 -2.83
CA GLU A 66 33.73 -5.23 -3.85
C GLU A 66 33.12 -4.84 -5.21
N GLY A 67 33.51 -3.69 -5.74
CA GLY A 67 33.17 -3.19 -7.08
C GLY A 67 31.70 -2.77 -7.29
N ALA A 68 30.82 -2.90 -6.29
CA ALA A 68 29.41 -2.61 -6.46
C ALA A 68 29.08 -1.12 -6.33
N LYS A 69 28.24 -0.63 -7.23
CA LYS A 69 27.64 0.71 -7.24
C LYS A 69 26.15 0.64 -6.89
N PRO A 70 25.53 1.77 -6.48
CA PRO A 70 24.08 1.82 -6.26
C PRO A 70 23.28 1.36 -7.48
N GLY A 71 22.36 0.40 -7.28
CA GLY A 71 21.49 -0.17 -8.30
C GLY A 71 22.03 -1.45 -8.96
N ASP A 72 23.29 -1.82 -8.72
CA ASP A 72 23.89 -2.99 -9.36
C ASP A 72 23.29 -4.30 -8.89
N LEU A 73 23.26 -5.28 -9.79
CA LEU A 73 23.12 -6.68 -9.45
C LEU A 73 24.45 -7.19 -8.89
N VAL A 74 24.41 -7.83 -7.75
CA VAL A 74 25.61 -8.32 -7.03
C VAL A 74 25.48 -9.80 -6.69
N ALA A 75 26.62 -10.50 -6.68
CA ALA A 75 26.73 -11.82 -6.09
C ALA A 75 26.89 -11.69 -4.57
N VAL A 76 26.12 -12.45 -3.80
CA VAL A 76 26.06 -12.35 -2.34
C VAL A 76 26.71 -13.56 -1.71
N TYR A 77 27.75 -13.33 -0.91
CA TYR A 77 28.51 -14.38 -0.23
C TYR A 77 28.37 -14.30 1.29
N SER A 78 28.48 -15.45 1.93
CA SER A 78 28.73 -15.54 3.38
C SER A 78 30.19 -15.25 3.70
N LYS A 79 30.54 -15.01 4.97
CA LYS A 79 31.91 -14.91 5.46
C LYS A 79 32.76 -16.17 5.18
N THR A 80 32.13 -17.32 5.05
CA THR A 80 32.77 -18.60 4.71
C THR A 80 32.94 -18.80 3.21
N LYS A 81 32.77 -17.74 2.41
CA LYS A 81 32.86 -17.74 0.94
C LYS A 81 31.83 -18.65 0.24
N GLN A 82 30.72 -18.97 0.87
CA GLN A 82 29.63 -19.67 0.24
C GLN A 82 28.75 -18.66 -0.51
N LEU A 83 28.46 -18.91 -1.79
CA LEU A 83 27.51 -18.15 -2.57
C LEU A 83 26.10 -18.36 -1.99
N LEU A 84 25.41 -17.29 -1.67
CA LEU A 84 24.04 -17.27 -1.12
C LEU A 84 22.99 -16.90 -2.18
N GLY A 85 23.44 -16.47 -3.37
CA GLY A 85 22.61 -16.04 -4.48
C GLY A 85 22.95 -14.64 -4.98
N TYR A 86 21.98 -13.96 -5.56
CA TYR A 86 22.13 -12.63 -6.18
C TYR A 86 21.09 -11.65 -5.68
N GLY A 87 21.45 -10.37 -5.62
CA GLY A 87 20.56 -9.30 -5.17
C GLY A 87 20.88 -7.95 -5.77
N LEU A 88 20.07 -6.96 -5.46
CA LEU A 88 20.25 -5.56 -5.86
C LEU A 88 20.82 -4.75 -4.71
N TYR A 89 21.93 -4.06 -4.96
CA TYR A 89 22.67 -3.31 -3.96
C TYR A 89 22.48 -1.80 -4.10
N ASN A 90 22.42 -1.11 -2.95
CA ASN A 90 22.47 0.34 -2.89
C ASN A 90 23.16 0.80 -1.60
N SER A 91 24.36 1.38 -1.71
CA SER A 91 25.13 1.90 -0.57
C SER A 91 24.43 3.05 0.17
N ARG A 92 23.51 3.77 -0.48
CA ARG A 92 22.82 4.92 0.10
C ARG A 92 21.59 4.52 0.93
N SER A 93 21.04 3.31 0.71
CA SER A 93 19.87 2.82 1.42
C SER A 93 20.25 2.13 2.74
N GLU A 94 19.40 2.27 3.77
CA GLU A 94 19.52 1.45 4.99
C GLU A 94 19.20 -0.02 4.71
N MET A 95 18.26 -0.30 3.82
CA MET A 95 18.02 -1.63 3.24
C MET A 95 18.94 -1.80 2.04
N ALA A 96 20.25 -1.95 2.33
CA ALA A 96 21.30 -1.80 1.34
C ALA A 96 21.36 -2.94 0.31
N LEU A 97 20.73 -4.09 0.58
CA LEU A 97 20.70 -5.22 -0.36
C LEU A 97 19.29 -5.85 -0.34
N ARG A 98 18.77 -6.17 -1.53
CA ARG A 98 17.53 -6.92 -1.72
C ARG A 98 17.84 -8.21 -2.48
N MET A 99 17.69 -9.35 -1.79
CA MET A 99 17.91 -10.67 -2.40
C MET A 99 16.82 -10.98 -3.43
N LEU A 100 17.23 -11.30 -4.65
CA LEU A 100 16.33 -11.67 -5.76
C LEU A 100 16.33 -13.16 -6.03
N TRP A 101 17.51 -13.77 -6.03
CA TRP A 101 17.69 -15.20 -6.26
C TRP A 101 18.53 -15.81 -5.14
N ARG A 102 18.20 -17.04 -4.79
CA ARG A 102 18.95 -17.84 -3.82
C ARG A 102 19.62 -19.04 -4.46
N GLU A 103 19.45 -19.20 -5.76
CA GLU A 103 20.08 -20.21 -6.58
C GLU A 103 21.49 -19.76 -6.97
N PRO A 104 22.41 -20.72 -7.25
CA PRO A 104 23.78 -20.39 -7.62
C PRO A 104 23.93 -19.92 -9.07
N GLU A 105 22.91 -20.13 -9.91
CA GLU A 105 22.93 -19.76 -11.33
C GLU A 105 22.81 -18.26 -11.50
N LEU A 106 23.61 -17.71 -12.43
CA LEU A 106 23.56 -16.31 -12.77
C LEU A 106 22.18 -15.94 -13.37
N PRO A 107 21.54 -14.86 -12.92
CA PRO A 107 20.26 -14.44 -13.47
C PRO A 107 20.33 -14.12 -14.96
N THR A 108 19.78 -15.01 -15.79
CA THR A 108 19.58 -14.82 -17.23
C THR A 108 18.17 -14.33 -17.53
N ASP A 109 17.90 -13.95 -18.76
CA ASP A 109 16.59 -13.58 -19.24
C ASP A 109 15.54 -14.68 -19.01
N GLU A 110 15.92 -15.94 -19.19
CA GLU A 110 15.04 -17.09 -18.92
C GLU A 110 14.71 -17.24 -17.42
N LEU A 111 15.65 -16.92 -16.53
CA LEU A 111 15.41 -16.90 -15.09
C LEU A 111 14.42 -15.80 -14.71
N TRP A 112 14.53 -14.63 -15.32
CA TRP A 112 13.54 -13.57 -15.15
C TRP A 112 12.15 -14.00 -15.61
N ASP A 113 12.03 -14.63 -16.78
CA ASP A 113 10.75 -15.13 -17.28
C ASP A 113 10.15 -16.18 -16.32
N ARG A 114 10.96 -17.13 -15.84
CA ARG A 114 10.55 -18.11 -14.81
C ARG A 114 10.08 -17.45 -13.51
N LYS A 115 10.66 -16.31 -13.13
CA LYS A 115 10.31 -15.57 -11.91
C LYS A 115 9.02 -14.76 -12.08
N LEU A 116 8.77 -14.23 -13.26
CA LEU A 116 7.57 -13.45 -13.57
C LEU A 116 6.34 -14.34 -13.83
N ALA A 117 6.53 -15.51 -14.42
CA ALA A 117 5.44 -16.40 -14.84
C ALA A 117 4.49 -16.81 -13.68
N PRO A 118 4.92 -17.13 -12.45
CA PRO A 118 4.02 -17.45 -11.34
C PRO A 118 3.08 -16.30 -10.98
N ALA A 119 3.55 -15.05 -11.03
CA ALA A 119 2.74 -13.87 -10.75
C ALA A 119 1.60 -13.71 -11.79
N VAL A 120 1.92 -13.86 -13.08
CA VAL A 120 0.92 -13.82 -14.17
C VAL A 120 -0.06 -14.99 -14.03
N ARG A 121 0.45 -16.22 -13.84
CA ARG A 121 -0.38 -17.41 -13.67
C ARG A 121 -1.36 -17.29 -12.50
N LEU A 122 -0.91 -16.76 -11.34
CA LEU A 122 -1.81 -16.54 -10.21
C LEU A 122 -2.99 -15.65 -10.62
N ARG A 123 -2.76 -14.54 -11.30
CA ARG A 123 -3.82 -13.57 -11.63
C ARG A 123 -4.74 -14.05 -12.73
N ARG A 124 -4.19 -14.68 -13.79
CA ARG A 124 -4.98 -15.07 -14.98
C ARG A 124 -5.56 -16.47 -14.88
N ASP A 125 -4.76 -17.45 -14.45
CA ASP A 125 -5.17 -18.84 -14.54
C ASP A 125 -5.86 -19.31 -13.24
N VAL A 126 -5.32 -18.91 -12.07
CA VAL A 126 -5.86 -19.33 -10.76
C VAL A 126 -7.02 -18.44 -10.35
N LEU A 127 -6.81 -17.11 -10.35
CA LEU A 127 -7.82 -16.15 -9.91
C LEU A 127 -8.78 -15.71 -11.01
N LYS A 128 -8.45 -15.98 -12.28
CA LYS A 128 -9.25 -15.65 -13.48
C LYS A 128 -9.73 -14.21 -13.50
N LEU A 129 -8.83 -13.27 -13.14
CA LEU A 129 -9.19 -11.87 -12.96
C LEU A 129 -9.69 -11.21 -14.25
N ASP A 130 -9.14 -11.60 -15.40
CA ASP A 130 -9.53 -11.06 -16.72
C ASP A 130 -11.01 -11.32 -17.06
N ASP A 131 -11.70 -12.26 -16.36
CA ASP A 131 -13.11 -12.56 -16.58
C ASP A 131 -14.04 -11.43 -16.06
N PHE A 132 -13.58 -10.63 -15.08
CA PHE A 132 -14.45 -9.65 -14.41
C PHE A 132 -13.78 -8.30 -14.11
N THR A 133 -12.49 -8.16 -14.37
CA THR A 133 -11.75 -6.91 -14.18
C THR A 133 -10.57 -6.80 -15.13
N ASP A 134 -10.26 -5.60 -15.55
CA ASP A 134 -9.04 -5.24 -16.27
C ASP A 134 -8.07 -4.42 -15.42
N THR A 135 -8.30 -4.39 -14.10
CA THR A 135 -7.47 -3.65 -13.14
C THR A 135 -7.16 -4.49 -11.91
N TYR A 136 -5.86 -4.81 -11.73
CA TYR A 136 -5.40 -5.63 -10.60
C TYR A 136 -3.89 -5.52 -10.39
N ARG A 137 -3.42 -5.88 -9.17
CA ARG A 137 -2.02 -6.04 -8.84
C ARG A 137 -1.44 -7.26 -9.57
N VAL A 138 -0.49 -7.03 -10.50
CA VAL A 138 0.23 -8.09 -11.24
C VAL A 138 1.39 -8.63 -10.41
N VAL A 139 2.15 -7.73 -9.76
CA VAL A 139 3.29 -8.08 -8.90
C VAL A 139 3.15 -7.38 -7.55
N HIS A 140 3.18 -8.16 -6.48
CA HIS A 140 3.09 -7.68 -5.09
C HIS A 140 4.41 -7.87 -4.33
N ALA A 141 5.46 -7.20 -4.80
CA ALA A 141 6.78 -7.11 -4.18
C ALA A 141 7.30 -8.47 -3.65
N GLU A 142 7.61 -8.55 -2.36
CA GLU A 142 8.19 -9.72 -1.70
C GLU A 142 7.29 -10.95 -1.78
N ALA A 143 5.98 -10.78 -1.87
CA ALA A 143 5.03 -11.90 -1.98
C ALA A 143 5.09 -12.61 -3.34
N ASP A 144 5.51 -11.90 -4.39
CA ASP A 144 5.78 -12.46 -5.73
C ASP A 144 7.29 -12.59 -5.98
N GLU A 145 8.11 -12.60 -4.92
CA GLU A 145 9.57 -12.72 -4.98
C GLU A 145 10.30 -11.66 -5.82
N LEU A 146 9.69 -10.49 -5.98
CA LEU A 146 10.26 -9.30 -6.64
C LEU A 146 10.42 -8.15 -5.64
N PRO A 147 11.29 -8.29 -4.63
CA PRO A 147 11.38 -7.38 -3.51
C PRO A 147 11.66 -5.94 -3.96
N GLY A 148 10.77 -5.04 -3.51
CA GLY A 148 10.86 -3.63 -3.83
C GLY A 148 10.29 -3.23 -5.19
N LEU A 149 9.39 -4.03 -5.79
CA LEU A 149 8.66 -3.70 -7.00
C LEU A 149 7.18 -4.08 -6.89
N MET A 150 6.30 -3.13 -7.06
CA MET A 150 4.87 -3.36 -7.21
C MET A 150 4.44 -3.01 -8.63
N ILE A 151 3.60 -3.83 -9.25
CA ILE A 151 3.10 -3.60 -10.60
C ILE A 151 1.59 -3.79 -10.61
N ASP A 152 0.86 -2.79 -11.07
CA ASP A 152 -0.58 -2.84 -11.31
C ASP A 152 -0.88 -2.78 -12.82
N ARG A 153 -1.92 -3.50 -13.22
CA ARG A 153 -2.55 -3.38 -14.53
C ARG A 153 -3.73 -2.41 -14.44
N PHE A 154 -3.81 -1.50 -15.40
CA PHE A 154 -4.93 -0.58 -15.59
C PHE A 154 -5.35 -0.62 -17.06
N GLY A 155 -6.25 -1.55 -17.42
CA GLY A 155 -6.63 -1.80 -18.80
C GLY A 155 -5.42 -2.21 -19.64
N ASP A 156 -5.00 -1.30 -20.54
CA ASP A 156 -3.88 -1.50 -21.47
C ASP A 156 -2.54 -0.91 -20.95
N VAL A 157 -2.48 -0.47 -19.69
CA VAL A 157 -1.31 0.12 -19.07
C VAL A 157 -0.82 -0.74 -17.90
N LEU A 158 0.49 -1.04 -17.86
CA LEU A 158 1.17 -1.55 -16.69
C LEU A 158 1.90 -0.42 -15.97
N SER A 159 1.58 -0.20 -14.70
CA SER A 159 2.21 0.81 -13.87
C SER A 159 3.03 0.16 -12.76
N ALA A 160 4.34 0.40 -12.75
CA ALA A 160 5.26 -0.07 -11.74
C ALA A 160 5.60 1.04 -10.74
N GLU A 161 5.52 0.74 -9.45
CA GLU A 161 6.08 1.54 -8.36
C GLU A 161 7.33 0.84 -7.83
N ALA A 162 8.50 1.45 -8.03
CA ALA A 162 9.77 0.94 -7.57
C ALA A 162 10.11 1.53 -6.18
N PHE A 163 10.55 0.65 -5.28
CA PHE A 163 10.99 0.98 -3.91
C PHE A 163 12.50 0.79 -3.75
N SER A 164 13.22 0.48 -4.83
CA SER A 164 14.68 0.42 -4.86
C SER A 164 15.22 0.88 -6.20
N LEU A 165 16.43 1.47 -6.17
CA LEU A 165 17.08 1.96 -7.38
C LEU A 165 17.34 0.83 -8.40
N GLY A 166 17.71 -0.36 -7.91
CA GLY A 166 17.94 -1.50 -8.78
C GLY A 166 16.67 -1.98 -9.51
N MET A 167 15.50 -1.92 -8.84
CA MET A 167 14.20 -2.23 -9.48
C MET A 167 13.74 -1.10 -10.40
N TYR A 168 13.96 0.16 -10.03
CA TYR A 168 13.65 1.29 -10.92
C TYR A 168 14.37 1.16 -12.26
N ARG A 169 15.68 0.89 -12.26
CA ARG A 169 16.49 0.75 -13.47
C ARG A 169 16.02 -0.40 -14.35
N ARG A 170 15.57 -1.51 -13.76
CA ARG A 170 15.08 -2.71 -14.46
C ARG A 170 13.59 -2.68 -14.76
N GLY A 171 12.88 -1.70 -14.21
CA GLY A 171 11.42 -1.60 -14.29
C GLY A 171 10.88 -1.65 -15.72
N THR A 172 11.47 -0.88 -16.65
CA THR A 172 11.02 -0.87 -18.05
C THR A 172 11.19 -2.24 -18.71
N ALA A 173 12.32 -2.91 -18.54
CA ALA A 173 12.57 -4.22 -19.13
C ALA A 173 11.66 -5.30 -18.53
N ILE A 174 11.37 -5.23 -17.21
CA ILE A 174 10.40 -6.12 -16.54
C ILE A 174 8.99 -5.88 -17.10
N LEU A 175 8.57 -4.62 -17.21
CA LEU A 175 7.25 -4.29 -17.74
C LEU A 175 7.06 -4.71 -19.18
N GLN A 176 8.07 -4.59 -20.04
CA GLN A 176 8.01 -5.06 -21.43
C GLN A 176 7.77 -6.57 -21.51
N ARG A 177 8.41 -7.37 -20.65
CA ARG A 177 8.18 -8.83 -20.58
C ARG A 177 6.77 -9.17 -20.08
N LEU A 178 6.30 -8.47 -19.07
CA LEU A 178 4.93 -8.64 -18.56
C LEU A 178 3.89 -8.17 -19.60
N ALA A 179 4.15 -7.06 -20.29
CA ALA A 179 3.26 -6.54 -21.32
C ALA A 179 3.05 -7.56 -22.45
N ALA A 180 4.11 -8.24 -22.90
CA ALA A 180 4.02 -9.30 -23.90
C ALA A 180 3.15 -10.49 -23.41
N GLN A 181 3.22 -10.84 -22.11
CA GLN A 181 2.42 -11.92 -21.54
C GLN A 181 0.95 -11.53 -21.28
N LEU A 182 0.70 -10.26 -20.93
CA LEU A 182 -0.62 -9.74 -20.55
C LEU A 182 -1.38 -9.10 -21.73
N GLY A 183 -0.71 -8.88 -22.87
CA GLY A 183 -1.27 -8.23 -24.04
C GLY A 183 -1.53 -6.73 -23.82
N THR A 184 -0.73 -6.05 -23.00
CA THR A 184 -0.83 -4.59 -22.74
C THR A 184 0.18 -3.83 -23.61
N GLN A 185 -0.11 -2.55 -23.92
CA GLN A 185 0.71 -1.77 -24.86
C GLN A 185 1.59 -0.73 -24.17
N HIS A 186 1.14 -0.20 -23.03
CA HIS A 186 1.78 0.94 -22.37
C HIS A 186 2.39 0.57 -21.02
N THR A 187 3.47 1.26 -20.68
CA THR A 187 4.19 1.03 -19.44
C THR A 187 4.54 2.34 -18.74
N ILE A 188 4.49 2.33 -17.41
CA ILE A 188 4.89 3.44 -16.54
C ILE A 188 5.78 2.88 -15.44
N VAL A 189 6.96 3.47 -15.23
CA VAL A 189 7.84 3.21 -14.09
C VAL A 189 7.94 4.49 -13.27
N GLN A 190 7.51 4.43 -12.02
CA GLN A 190 7.57 5.52 -11.06
C GLN A 190 8.18 5.06 -9.74
N THR A 191 8.50 5.99 -8.88
CA THR A 191 9.05 5.72 -7.56
C THR A 191 8.09 6.13 -6.47
N SER A 192 8.25 5.53 -5.29
CA SER A 192 7.45 5.91 -4.12
C SER A 192 7.77 7.36 -3.68
N PRO A 193 6.85 8.06 -3.02
CA PRO A 193 7.10 9.41 -2.50
C PRO A 193 8.29 9.51 -1.53
N LEU A 194 8.65 8.39 -0.88
CA LEU A 194 9.76 8.33 0.06
C LEU A 194 11.08 7.84 -0.58
N PHE A 195 11.07 7.56 -1.89
CA PHE A 195 12.20 6.97 -2.59
C PHE A 195 13.49 7.78 -2.43
N LYS A 196 13.43 9.09 -2.60
CA LYS A 196 14.58 9.99 -2.43
C LYS A 196 15.19 9.89 -1.04
N ALA A 197 14.36 9.85 -0.01
CA ALA A 197 14.82 9.74 1.38
C ALA A 197 15.38 8.34 1.71
N GLN A 198 14.83 7.30 1.10
CA GLN A 198 15.20 5.90 1.38
C GLN A 198 16.34 5.38 0.53
N GLU A 199 16.39 5.77 -0.74
CA GLU A 199 17.35 5.26 -1.73
C GLU A 199 18.45 6.29 -2.12
N GLY A 200 18.28 7.58 -1.74
CA GLY A 200 19.26 8.63 -1.99
C GLY A 200 19.26 9.17 -3.43
N PHE A 201 18.24 8.88 -4.23
CA PHE A 201 18.09 9.28 -5.63
C PHE A 201 16.69 9.82 -5.90
N ASP A 202 16.54 10.65 -6.90
CA ASP A 202 15.29 11.29 -7.33
C ASP A 202 15.09 11.09 -8.84
N PRO A 203 14.84 9.86 -9.32
CA PRO A 203 14.74 9.62 -10.74
C PRO A 203 13.35 10.03 -11.28
N PRO A 204 13.27 10.42 -12.57
CA PRO A 204 12.01 10.80 -13.19
C PRO A 204 11.07 9.60 -13.37
N THR A 205 9.77 9.87 -13.54
CA THR A 205 8.84 8.86 -14.07
C THR A 205 9.18 8.55 -15.53
N ILE A 206 9.23 7.27 -15.87
CA ILE A 206 9.45 6.79 -17.24
C ILE A 206 8.11 6.30 -17.79
N MET A 207 7.68 6.81 -18.94
CA MET A 207 6.47 6.39 -19.61
C MET A 207 6.83 5.91 -21.03
N SER A 208 6.18 4.84 -21.50
CA SER A 208 6.30 4.42 -22.90
C SER A 208 5.72 5.47 -23.84
N GLU A 209 6.21 5.51 -25.08
CA GLU A 209 5.69 6.39 -26.11
C GLU A 209 4.17 6.16 -26.32
N GLY A 210 3.42 7.24 -26.45
CA GLY A 210 1.97 7.20 -26.64
C GLY A 210 1.17 6.74 -25.41
N CYS A 211 1.80 6.57 -24.24
CA CYS A 211 1.08 6.21 -23.02
C CYS A 211 0.03 7.27 -22.66
N PRO A 212 -1.26 6.91 -22.50
CA PRO A 212 -2.30 7.88 -22.17
C PRO A 212 -2.11 8.44 -20.76
N PRO A 213 -2.47 9.71 -20.49
CA PRO A 213 -2.38 10.31 -19.17
C PRO A 213 -3.43 9.76 -18.19
N GLU A 214 -4.51 9.19 -18.70
CA GLU A 214 -5.58 8.55 -17.94
C GLU A 214 -6.20 7.40 -18.73
N VAL A 215 -6.78 6.44 -18.02
CA VAL A 215 -7.53 5.31 -18.61
C VAL A 215 -8.84 5.11 -17.87
N VAL A 216 -9.76 4.41 -18.52
CA VAL A 216 -10.98 3.90 -17.86
C VAL A 216 -10.82 2.40 -17.71
N VAL A 217 -10.93 1.93 -16.47
CA VAL A 217 -10.85 0.52 -16.08
C VAL A 217 -12.19 0.04 -15.54
N GLN A 218 -12.33 -1.26 -15.37
CA GLN A 218 -13.56 -1.83 -14.82
C GLN A 218 -13.32 -2.87 -13.73
N GLU A 219 -14.23 -2.93 -12.77
CA GLU A 219 -14.36 -3.99 -11.76
C GLU A 219 -15.82 -4.44 -11.70
N TYR A 220 -16.10 -5.70 -12.02
CA TYR A 220 -17.47 -6.25 -11.99
C TYR A 220 -18.49 -5.39 -12.76
N GLY A 221 -18.08 -4.83 -13.91
CA GLY A 221 -18.93 -3.95 -14.72
C GLY A 221 -19.05 -2.51 -14.24
N THR A 222 -18.49 -2.15 -13.09
CA THR A 222 -18.37 -0.76 -12.63
C THR A 222 -17.10 -0.14 -13.21
N ARG A 223 -17.23 1.02 -13.86
CA ARG A 223 -16.13 1.72 -14.53
C ARG A 223 -15.50 2.78 -13.65
N PHE A 224 -14.17 2.86 -13.69
CA PHE A 224 -13.40 3.85 -12.93
C PHE A 224 -12.36 4.51 -13.81
N LYS A 225 -12.23 5.82 -13.70
CA LYS A 225 -11.15 6.60 -14.29
C LYS A 225 -9.92 6.53 -13.40
N VAL A 226 -8.76 6.23 -13.99
CA VAL A 226 -7.45 6.22 -13.36
C VAL A 226 -6.58 7.26 -14.03
N LYS A 227 -6.05 8.22 -13.26
CA LYS A 227 -5.12 9.26 -13.73
C LYS A 227 -3.73 8.93 -13.22
N PHE A 228 -2.74 8.93 -14.11
CA PHE A 228 -1.36 8.59 -13.75
C PHE A 228 -0.55 9.79 -13.23
N ALA A 229 -0.89 10.99 -13.63
CA ALA A 229 -0.24 12.20 -13.13
C ALA A 229 -0.88 12.68 -11.84
N GLY A 230 -0.08 12.88 -10.77
CA GLY A 230 -0.56 13.41 -9.48
C GLY A 230 -1.37 12.44 -8.62
N GLY A 231 -1.50 11.17 -9.03
CA GLY A 231 -2.19 10.14 -8.25
C GLY A 231 -1.35 9.60 -7.10
N HIS A 232 -2.02 9.14 -6.03
CA HIS A 232 -1.38 8.38 -4.97
C HIS A 232 -1.08 6.96 -5.46
N LYS A 233 0.10 6.40 -5.12
CA LYS A 233 0.55 5.07 -5.53
C LYS A 233 0.54 4.92 -7.06
N THR A 234 0.14 3.75 -7.54
CA THR A 234 0.01 3.41 -8.96
C THR A 234 -1.20 4.03 -9.67
N GLY A 235 -2.14 4.68 -8.93
CA GLY A 235 -3.29 5.42 -9.48
C GLY A 235 -4.68 4.97 -9.00
N PHE A 236 -4.84 3.70 -8.57
CA PHE A 236 -6.11 3.16 -8.09
C PHE A 236 -5.87 2.05 -7.05
N PHE A 237 -6.81 1.87 -6.12
CA PHE A 237 -6.69 0.90 -5.01
C PHE A 237 -7.36 -0.43 -5.36
N CYS A 238 -6.66 -1.28 -6.12
CA CYS A 238 -7.15 -2.62 -6.50
C CYS A 238 -7.29 -3.58 -5.30
N ASP A 239 -6.64 -3.28 -4.17
CA ASP A 239 -6.69 -4.09 -2.96
C ASP A 239 -8.08 -4.12 -2.31
N GLN A 240 -8.89 -3.08 -2.49
CA GLN A 240 -10.25 -3.01 -1.96
C GLN A 240 -11.32 -3.58 -2.90
N ARG A 241 -10.96 -4.14 -4.08
CA ARG A 241 -11.91 -4.63 -5.08
C ARG A 241 -12.96 -5.58 -4.50
N GLU A 242 -12.53 -6.61 -3.77
CA GLU A 242 -13.44 -7.61 -3.22
C GLU A 242 -14.29 -7.05 -2.07
N ASN A 243 -13.73 -6.12 -1.29
CA ASN A 243 -14.46 -5.44 -0.24
C ASN A 243 -15.55 -4.52 -0.85
N ARG A 244 -15.25 -3.82 -1.94
CA ARG A 244 -16.25 -3.01 -2.66
C ARG A 244 -17.38 -3.87 -3.21
N ARG A 245 -17.05 -5.02 -3.84
CA ARG A 245 -18.05 -5.94 -4.37
C ARG A 245 -18.95 -6.50 -3.26
N LYS A 246 -18.33 -6.99 -2.17
CA LYS A 246 -19.06 -7.53 -1.02
C LYS A 246 -19.96 -6.48 -0.35
N LEU A 247 -19.47 -5.23 -0.23
CA LEU A 247 -20.27 -4.14 0.35
C LEU A 247 -21.56 -3.92 -0.43
N ALA A 248 -21.49 -3.97 -1.76
CA ALA A 248 -22.64 -3.78 -2.62
C ALA A 248 -23.82 -4.72 -2.30
N GLU A 249 -23.53 -5.95 -1.84
CA GLU A 249 -24.55 -6.94 -1.43
C GLU A 249 -25.40 -6.47 -0.23
N PHE A 250 -24.90 -5.52 0.56
CA PHE A 250 -25.59 -4.97 1.74
C PHE A 250 -26.29 -3.63 1.48
N CYS A 251 -26.20 -3.06 0.26
CA CYS A 251 -26.59 -1.67 0.00
C CYS A 251 -28.01 -1.47 -0.57
N GLY A 252 -28.70 -2.55 -1.00
CA GLY A 252 -30.00 -2.44 -1.70
C GLY A 252 -31.04 -1.59 -0.96
N GLY A 253 -31.47 -0.47 -1.58
CA GLY A 253 -32.45 0.48 -1.02
C GLY A 253 -31.99 1.25 0.22
N LYS A 254 -30.70 1.25 0.54
CA LYS A 254 -30.12 1.80 1.77
C LYS A 254 -29.32 3.08 1.54
N SER A 255 -29.16 3.86 2.62
CA SER A 255 -28.26 5.01 2.67
C SER A 255 -26.83 4.57 3.00
N VAL A 256 -25.85 5.03 2.22
CA VAL A 256 -24.44 4.68 2.34
C VAL A 256 -23.59 5.91 2.61
N LEU A 257 -22.70 5.84 3.60
CA LEU A 257 -21.66 6.83 3.88
C LEU A 257 -20.27 6.20 3.65
N ASP A 258 -19.49 6.78 2.74
CA ASP A 258 -18.12 6.36 2.39
C ASP A 258 -17.13 7.42 2.89
N LEU A 259 -16.42 7.13 4.00
CA LEU A 259 -15.47 8.04 4.65
C LEU A 259 -14.05 7.74 4.17
N CYS A 260 -13.31 8.79 3.80
CA CYS A 260 -12.02 8.74 3.12
C CYS A 260 -12.17 8.05 1.75
N CYS A 261 -13.17 8.51 0.97
CA CYS A 261 -13.67 7.81 -0.21
C CYS A 261 -12.73 7.86 -1.42
N TYR A 262 -11.65 8.66 -1.40
CA TYR A 262 -10.72 8.86 -2.50
C TYR A 262 -11.48 9.16 -3.81
N THR A 263 -11.35 8.31 -4.83
CA THR A 263 -12.06 8.45 -6.11
C THR A 263 -13.47 7.83 -6.11
N GLY A 264 -14.06 7.64 -4.93
CA GLY A 264 -15.44 7.20 -4.74
C GLY A 264 -15.70 5.73 -4.99
N GLY A 265 -14.69 4.86 -4.84
CA GLY A 265 -14.79 3.46 -5.21
C GLY A 265 -15.94 2.71 -4.53
N PHE A 266 -16.08 2.82 -3.21
CA PHE A 266 -17.18 2.21 -2.47
C PHE A 266 -18.54 2.87 -2.77
N ALA A 267 -18.60 4.21 -2.76
CA ALA A 267 -19.83 4.94 -3.01
C ALA A 267 -20.41 4.65 -4.41
N VAL A 268 -19.58 4.66 -5.45
CA VAL A 268 -20.01 4.39 -6.84
C VAL A 268 -20.47 2.94 -6.98
N GLN A 269 -19.75 1.98 -6.40
CA GLN A 269 -20.11 0.56 -6.49
C GLN A 269 -21.37 0.23 -5.67
N ALA A 270 -21.56 0.86 -4.51
CA ALA A 270 -22.79 0.76 -3.73
C ALA A 270 -24.00 1.21 -4.54
N MET A 271 -23.87 2.29 -5.31
CA MET A 271 -24.95 2.77 -6.20
C MET A 271 -25.13 1.87 -7.42
N LYS A 272 -24.05 1.45 -8.08
CA LYS A 272 -24.08 0.74 -9.37
C LYS A 272 -24.44 -0.73 -9.23
N LEU A 273 -23.76 -1.46 -8.34
CA LEU A 273 -23.99 -2.89 -8.12
C LEU A 273 -24.96 -3.12 -6.96
N GLY A 274 -24.89 -2.30 -5.93
CA GLY A 274 -25.67 -2.47 -4.72
C GLY A 274 -27.07 -1.88 -4.79
N ASN A 275 -27.43 -1.11 -5.80
CA ASN A 275 -28.70 -0.40 -5.90
C ASN A 275 -29.05 0.38 -4.62
N ALA A 276 -28.05 1.05 -4.02
CA ALA A 276 -28.25 1.90 -2.86
C ALA A 276 -29.26 3.03 -3.19
N GLN A 277 -30.04 3.47 -2.19
CA GLN A 277 -30.96 4.59 -2.35
C GLN A 277 -30.20 5.91 -2.48
N GLU A 278 -29.17 6.08 -1.68
CA GLU A 278 -28.25 7.21 -1.72
C GLU A 278 -26.84 6.80 -1.29
N ALA A 279 -25.82 7.48 -1.81
CA ALA A 279 -24.45 7.34 -1.35
C ALA A 279 -23.78 8.72 -1.21
N ILE A 280 -23.09 8.91 -0.09
CA ILE A 280 -22.30 10.11 0.21
C ILE A 280 -20.85 9.67 0.39
N GLY A 281 -19.95 10.19 -0.45
CA GLY A 281 -18.50 10.04 -0.29
C GLY A 281 -17.90 11.30 0.32
N VAL A 282 -17.01 11.13 1.30
CA VAL A 282 -16.31 12.22 2.00
C VAL A 282 -14.81 12.01 1.89
N ASP A 283 -14.10 13.03 1.43
CA ASP A 283 -12.63 13.03 1.40
C ASP A 283 -12.10 14.44 1.67
N LEU A 284 -10.87 14.53 2.15
CA LEU A 284 -10.20 15.80 2.40
C LEU A 284 -9.75 16.46 1.09
N ASP A 285 -9.31 15.66 0.12
CA ASP A 285 -8.66 16.12 -1.10
C ASP A 285 -9.66 16.37 -2.23
N GLU A 286 -9.64 17.57 -2.78
CA GLU A 286 -10.55 17.98 -3.87
C GLU A 286 -10.31 17.22 -5.17
N GLU A 287 -9.05 16.95 -5.55
CA GLU A 287 -8.73 16.33 -6.83
C GLU A 287 -9.26 14.90 -6.96
N PRO A 288 -9.12 14.01 -5.95
CA PRO A 288 -9.80 12.72 -5.97
C PRO A 288 -11.33 12.84 -6.06
N LEU A 289 -11.93 13.84 -5.39
CA LEU A 289 -13.39 14.04 -5.46
C LEU A 289 -13.89 14.50 -6.84
N LYS A 290 -13.09 15.21 -7.62
CA LYS A 290 -13.39 15.49 -9.03
C LYS A 290 -13.47 14.19 -9.83
N VAL A 291 -12.50 13.30 -9.64
CA VAL A 291 -12.50 11.97 -10.26
C VAL A 291 -13.68 11.12 -9.77
N ALA A 292 -14.03 11.19 -8.48
CA ALA A 292 -15.19 10.49 -7.93
C ALA A 292 -16.52 10.91 -8.62
N LYS A 293 -16.69 12.20 -8.89
CA LYS A 293 -17.84 12.70 -9.67
C LYS A 293 -17.82 12.19 -11.12
N GLU A 294 -16.64 12.18 -11.76
CA GLU A 294 -16.47 11.60 -13.09
C GLU A 294 -16.82 10.10 -13.09
N ASN A 295 -16.40 9.33 -12.07
CA ASN A 295 -16.73 7.93 -11.91
C ASN A 295 -18.22 7.67 -11.73
N ALA A 296 -18.91 8.47 -10.93
CA ALA A 296 -20.37 8.39 -10.80
C ALA A 296 -21.08 8.63 -12.15
N ASN A 297 -20.63 9.64 -12.89
CA ASN A 297 -21.19 9.96 -14.24
C ASN A 297 -20.92 8.83 -15.24
N LEU A 298 -19.69 8.24 -15.27
CA LEU A 298 -19.36 7.10 -16.13
C LEU A 298 -20.28 5.91 -15.93
N ASN A 299 -20.77 5.71 -14.70
CA ASN A 299 -21.65 4.62 -14.32
C ASN A 299 -23.14 5.00 -14.35
N GLN A 300 -23.46 6.25 -14.71
CA GLN A 300 -24.84 6.78 -14.73
C GLN A 300 -25.54 6.66 -13.37
N VAL A 301 -24.79 6.87 -12.28
CA VAL A 301 -25.31 6.87 -10.91
C VAL A 301 -25.18 8.25 -10.26
N ARG A 302 -26.02 8.52 -9.27
CA ARG A 302 -26.01 9.78 -8.53
C ARG A 302 -25.47 9.54 -7.12
N ALA A 303 -24.20 9.85 -6.90
CA ALA A 303 -23.59 9.91 -5.59
C ALA A 303 -23.20 11.35 -5.24
N ARG A 304 -23.33 11.73 -3.98
CA ARG A 304 -22.90 13.03 -3.48
C ARG A 304 -21.48 12.94 -2.96
N PHE A 305 -20.62 13.89 -3.32
CA PHE A 305 -19.25 13.97 -2.82
C PHE A 305 -19.02 15.29 -2.09
N VAL A 306 -18.46 15.19 -0.88
CA VAL A 306 -18.24 16.29 0.05
C VAL A 306 -16.77 16.40 0.38
N GLN A 307 -16.17 17.56 0.13
CA GLN A 307 -14.83 17.86 0.59
C GLN A 307 -14.85 18.26 2.06
N SER A 308 -14.32 17.41 2.92
CA SER A 308 -14.24 17.66 4.37
C SER A 308 -13.23 16.72 5.02
N ASP A 309 -12.65 17.17 6.12
CA ASP A 309 -11.99 16.27 7.06
C ASP A 309 -12.99 15.26 7.64
N ALA A 310 -12.64 13.97 7.62
CA ALA A 310 -13.55 12.89 8.04
C ALA A 310 -13.96 13.01 9.52
N PHE A 311 -13.07 13.45 10.42
CA PHE A 311 -13.41 13.67 11.83
C PHE A 311 -14.45 14.78 11.99
N ASN A 312 -14.24 15.91 11.31
CA ASN A 312 -15.15 17.05 11.38
C ASN A 312 -16.51 16.67 10.81
N TYR A 313 -16.52 16.04 9.62
CA TYR A 313 -17.77 15.57 9.01
C TYR A 313 -18.54 14.62 9.92
N MET A 314 -17.88 13.63 10.52
CA MET A 314 -18.52 12.70 11.44
C MET A 314 -19.10 13.40 12.68
N ARG A 315 -18.36 14.37 13.24
CA ARG A 315 -18.86 15.15 14.41
C ARG A 315 -20.11 15.95 14.06
N ASP A 316 -20.12 16.60 12.90
CA ASP A 316 -21.27 17.36 12.43
C ASP A 316 -22.50 16.47 12.20
N MET A 317 -22.30 15.28 11.62
CA MET A 317 -23.39 14.30 11.42
C MET A 317 -23.92 13.77 12.74
N VAL A 318 -23.03 13.48 13.71
CA VAL A 318 -23.43 13.06 15.06
C VAL A 318 -24.22 14.18 15.77
N ALA A 319 -23.77 15.43 15.69
CA ALA A 319 -24.48 16.58 16.27
C ALA A 319 -25.85 16.80 15.62
N ALA A 320 -25.98 16.49 14.32
CA ALA A 320 -27.24 16.56 13.57
C ALA A 320 -28.14 15.31 13.72
N ASN A 321 -27.76 14.34 14.57
CA ASN A 321 -28.45 13.04 14.74
C ASN A 321 -28.67 12.30 13.41
N LYS A 322 -27.73 12.41 12.46
CA LYS A 322 -27.79 11.71 11.18
C LYS A 322 -27.16 10.33 11.32
N GLN A 323 -27.84 9.33 10.77
CA GLN A 323 -27.38 7.95 10.73
C GLN A 323 -27.61 7.36 9.34
N PHE A 324 -26.79 6.34 9.00
CA PHE A 324 -26.80 5.66 7.72
C PHE A 324 -26.98 4.15 7.92
N ASP A 325 -27.54 3.50 6.91
CA ASP A 325 -27.72 2.03 6.95
C ASP A 325 -26.39 1.30 6.76
N VAL A 326 -25.48 1.87 5.96
CA VAL A 326 -24.16 1.33 5.70
C VAL A 326 -23.13 2.45 5.82
N VAL A 327 -22.07 2.21 6.59
CA VAL A 327 -20.94 3.13 6.73
C VAL A 327 -19.66 2.40 6.33
N VAL A 328 -18.81 3.04 5.55
CA VAL A 328 -17.44 2.61 5.24
C VAL A 328 -16.48 3.59 5.91
N LEU A 329 -15.47 3.06 6.58
CA LEU A 329 -14.35 3.81 7.13
C LEU A 329 -13.04 3.19 6.64
N ASP A 330 -12.44 3.78 5.61
CA ASP A 330 -11.18 3.33 5.00
C ASP A 330 -10.12 4.44 5.06
N PRO A 331 -9.58 4.74 6.25
CA PRO A 331 -8.68 5.87 6.45
C PRO A 331 -7.32 5.64 5.80
N PRO A 332 -6.57 6.71 5.50
CA PRO A 332 -5.19 6.59 5.06
C PRO A 332 -4.33 5.92 6.14
N LYS A 333 -3.10 5.53 5.79
CA LYS A 333 -2.17 4.86 6.71
C LYS A 333 -1.81 5.75 7.90
N LEU A 334 -2.46 5.53 9.03
CA LEU A 334 -2.29 6.30 10.27
C LEU A 334 -1.05 5.91 11.08
N ILE A 335 -0.46 4.73 10.82
CA ILE A 335 0.74 4.23 11.50
C ILE A 335 1.76 3.85 10.41
N ARG A 336 2.79 4.66 10.23
CA ARG A 336 3.86 4.45 9.23
C ARG A 336 5.13 3.92 9.86
N THR A 337 5.40 4.36 11.10
CA THR A 337 6.60 4.02 11.87
C THR A 337 6.23 3.51 13.26
N ARG A 338 7.17 2.84 13.93
CA ARG A 338 6.97 2.37 15.30
C ARG A 338 6.71 3.51 16.30
N MET A 339 7.22 4.70 16.02
CA MET A 339 7.00 5.88 16.87
C MET A 339 5.56 6.41 16.80
N GLU A 340 4.84 6.11 15.74
CA GLU A 340 3.46 6.56 15.51
C GLU A 340 2.41 5.56 16.02
N ILE A 341 2.81 4.41 16.57
CA ILE A 341 1.86 3.34 16.98
C ILE A 341 0.84 3.87 17.97
N GLU A 342 1.28 4.52 19.04
CA GLU A 342 0.37 5.00 20.10
C GLU A 342 -0.62 6.05 19.57
N GLU A 343 -0.12 7.07 18.90
CA GLU A 343 -0.93 8.15 18.34
C GLU A 343 -1.88 7.64 17.23
N GLY A 344 -1.36 6.81 16.31
CA GLY A 344 -2.15 6.25 15.23
C GLY A 344 -3.22 5.28 15.72
N THR A 345 -2.94 4.48 16.74
CA THR A 345 -3.93 3.61 17.38
C THR A 345 -5.05 4.43 18.04
N ARG A 346 -4.70 5.53 18.71
CA ARG A 346 -5.69 6.45 19.27
C ARG A 346 -6.56 7.09 18.20
N LYS A 347 -5.96 7.54 17.06
CA LYS A 347 -6.71 8.07 15.93
C LYS A 347 -7.68 7.03 15.35
N HIS A 348 -7.22 5.79 15.17
CA HIS A 348 -8.09 4.68 14.75
C HIS A 348 -9.26 4.48 15.70
N PHE A 349 -9.00 4.50 17.02
CA PHE A 349 -10.04 4.36 18.03
C PHE A 349 -11.09 5.49 17.92
N ASP A 350 -10.66 6.74 17.88
CA ASP A 350 -11.57 7.90 17.83
C ASP A 350 -12.39 7.94 16.54
N MET A 351 -11.76 7.62 15.37
CA MET A 351 -12.48 7.53 14.09
C MET A 351 -13.55 6.44 14.13
N ASN A 352 -13.19 5.24 14.60
CA ASN A 352 -14.12 4.13 14.68
C ASN A 352 -15.27 4.41 15.64
N ARG A 353 -14.99 4.99 16.81
CA ARG A 353 -16.02 5.38 17.78
C ARG A 353 -17.02 6.38 17.18
N LEU A 354 -16.59 7.35 16.41
CA LEU A 354 -17.47 8.31 15.72
C LEU A 354 -18.23 7.63 14.57
N ALA A 355 -17.57 6.82 13.74
CA ALA A 355 -18.23 6.13 12.64
C ALA A 355 -19.34 5.18 13.13
N MET A 356 -19.12 4.47 14.25
CA MET A 356 -20.11 3.60 14.87
C MET A 356 -21.37 4.35 15.29
N ARG A 357 -21.27 5.61 15.74
CA ARG A 357 -22.42 6.46 16.10
C ARG A 357 -23.30 6.83 14.90
N LEU A 358 -22.72 6.79 13.70
CA LEU A 358 -23.42 7.11 12.46
C LEU A 358 -24.13 5.91 11.84
N VAL A 359 -23.99 4.71 12.42
CA VAL A 359 -24.67 3.50 11.93
C VAL A 359 -26.03 3.38 12.60
N LYS A 360 -27.10 3.19 11.81
CA LYS A 360 -28.45 2.90 12.33
C LYS A 360 -28.48 1.56 13.10
N PRO A 361 -29.42 1.35 14.01
CA PRO A 361 -29.72 0.00 14.50
C PRO A 361 -30.01 -0.94 13.33
N GLY A 362 -29.44 -2.16 13.34
CA GLY A 362 -29.48 -3.11 12.23
C GLY A 362 -28.55 -2.74 11.04
N GLY A 363 -27.82 -1.62 11.13
CA GLY A 363 -26.94 -1.15 10.08
C GLY A 363 -25.55 -1.81 10.11
N LEU A 364 -24.77 -1.59 9.06
CA LEU A 364 -23.44 -2.16 8.83
C LEU A 364 -22.35 -1.10 8.89
N LEU A 365 -21.23 -1.40 9.55
CA LEU A 365 -19.95 -0.69 9.40
C LEU A 365 -18.91 -1.62 8.80
N LEU A 366 -18.31 -1.20 7.70
CA LEU A 366 -17.04 -1.73 7.20
C LEU A 366 -15.91 -0.80 7.67
N SER A 367 -15.06 -1.28 8.58
CA SER A 367 -13.88 -0.53 9.02
C SER A 367 -12.62 -1.19 8.55
N CYS A 368 -11.74 -0.40 7.91
CA CYS A 368 -10.48 -0.84 7.33
C CYS A 368 -9.27 -0.20 8.02
N THR A 369 -8.13 -0.87 7.94
CA THR A 369 -6.83 -0.29 8.23
C THR A 369 -5.75 -0.88 7.34
N CYS A 370 -4.92 -0.03 6.72
CA CYS A 370 -3.74 -0.44 5.97
C CYS A 370 -2.43 -0.31 6.80
N ALA A 371 -2.55 -0.21 8.13
CA ALA A 371 -1.41 -0.14 9.04
C ALA A 371 -0.85 -1.54 9.31
N GLY A 372 0.23 -1.95 8.64
CA GLY A 372 0.89 -3.23 8.86
C GLY A 372 1.43 -3.38 10.29
N LEU A 373 1.77 -2.28 10.95
CA LEU A 373 2.25 -2.26 12.35
C LEU A 373 1.14 -2.38 13.41
N LEU A 374 -0.14 -2.39 13.02
CA LEU A 374 -1.26 -2.67 13.90
C LEU A 374 -1.72 -4.12 13.68
N PRO A 375 -1.42 -5.06 14.59
CA PRO A 375 -1.82 -6.46 14.46
C PRO A 375 -3.34 -6.62 14.39
N ASP A 376 -3.83 -7.67 13.71
CA ASP A 376 -5.26 -7.95 13.57
C ASP A 376 -5.95 -8.07 14.93
N SER A 377 -5.34 -8.75 15.89
CA SER A 377 -5.88 -8.91 17.25
C SER A 377 -6.02 -7.57 17.99
N GLU A 378 -5.07 -6.66 17.81
CA GLU A 378 -5.13 -5.33 18.41
C GLU A 378 -6.18 -4.46 17.72
N PHE A 379 -6.28 -4.53 16.39
CA PHE A 379 -7.34 -3.83 15.65
C PHE A 379 -8.73 -4.31 16.09
N MET A 380 -8.96 -5.61 16.20
CA MET A 380 -10.24 -6.16 16.69
C MET A 380 -10.55 -5.72 18.13
N SER A 381 -9.55 -5.74 19.02
CA SER A 381 -9.71 -5.27 20.41
C SER A 381 -10.06 -3.78 20.48
N LEU A 382 -9.43 -2.97 19.62
CA LEU A 382 -9.73 -1.55 19.47
C LEU A 382 -11.18 -1.33 19.05
N LEU A 383 -11.68 -2.06 18.04
CA LEU A 383 -13.05 -1.96 17.56
C LEU A 383 -14.07 -2.33 18.66
N CYS A 384 -13.83 -3.42 19.40
CA CYS A 384 -14.67 -3.81 20.52
C CYS A 384 -14.69 -2.74 21.63
N THR A 385 -13.54 -2.10 21.89
CA THR A 385 -13.47 -1.02 22.89
C THR A 385 -14.16 0.25 22.40
N ALA A 386 -14.05 0.58 21.11
CA ALA A 386 -14.75 1.70 20.51
C ALA A 386 -16.29 1.53 20.57
N ALA A 387 -16.80 0.32 20.31
CA ALA A 387 -18.23 0.02 20.42
C ALA A 387 -18.80 0.24 21.82
N ARG A 388 -18.03 -0.12 22.87
CA ARG A 388 -18.43 0.13 24.27
C ARG A 388 -18.55 1.62 24.62
N GLN A 389 -18.01 2.51 23.80
CA GLN A 389 -17.99 3.96 24.03
C GLN A 389 -18.69 4.73 22.89
N SER A 390 -19.48 4.07 22.02
CA SER A 390 -20.08 4.67 20.86
C SER A 390 -21.61 4.94 20.96
N GLY A 391 -22.25 4.56 22.06
CA GLY A 391 -23.66 4.82 22.31
C GLY A 391 -23.96 6.25 22.75
N GLU A 392 -25.18 6.48 23.24
CA GLU A 392 -25.63 7.77 23.73
C GLU A 392 -24.82 8.21 24.96
N GLU A 393 -24.71 9.52 25.15
CA GLU A 393 -24.06 10.09 26.31
C GLU A 393 -24.89 9.83 27.58
N THR A 394 -24.34 9.07 28.52
CA THR A 394 -25.00 8.72 29.77
C THR A 394 -24.63 9.66 30.93
N SER A 395 -23.52 10.36 30.81
CA SER A 395 -23.09 11.35 31.81
C SER A 395 -22.18 12.40 31.16
N PRO A 396 -22.42 13.69 31.37
CA PRO A 396 -21.59 14.75 30.82
C PRO A 396 -20.17 14.68 31.41
N ALA A 397 -19.20 15.25 30.71
CA ALA A 397 -17.85 15.39 31.18
C ALA A 397 -17.82 16.22 32.47
N ARG A 398 -17.23 15.67 33.53
CA ARG A 398 -17.04 16.36 34.85
C ARG A 398 -15.64 16.11 35.37
N ASP A 399 -15.05 17.10 36.01
CA ASP A 399 -13.78 17.00 36.75
C ASP A 399 -12.61 16.42 35.96
N GLY A 400 -12.43 16.85 34.70
CA GLY A 400 -11.35 16.38 33.84
C GLY A 400 -11.51 14.95 33.30
N LYS A 401 -12.63 14.26 33.57
CA LYS A 401 -13.01 12.99 32.97
C LYS A 401 -13.92 13.25 31.79
N GLY A 402 -13.64 12.58 30.66
CA GLY A 402 -14.49 12.66 29.45
C GLY A 402 -15.92 12.21 29.70
N ALA A 403 -16.84 12.62 28.82
CA ALA A 403 -18.22 12.15 28.83
C ALA A 403 -18.29 10.62 28.77
N ARG A 404 -19.21 10.02 29.55
CA ARG A 404 -19.47 8.58 29.48
C ARG A 404 -20.56 8.31 28.44
N HIS A 405 -20.37 7.27 27.66
CA HIS A 405 -21.32 6.81 26.65
C HIS A 405 -21.79 5.40 26.97
N ALA A 406 -23.02 5.06 26.57
CA ALA A 406 -23.52 3.71 26.61
C ALA A 406 -22.74 2.82 25.62
N ALA A 407 -22.71 1.53 25.88
CA ALA A 407 -22.22 0.56 24.91
C ALA A 407 -23.27 0.35 23.81
N ARG A 408 -22.81 0.14 22.58
CA ARG A 408 -23.65 -0.40 21.51
C ARG A 408 -23.38 -1.88 21.32
N ASP A 409 -24.43 -2.65 21.20
CA ASP A 409 -24.32 -4.06 20.82
C ASP A 409 -23.77 -4.14 19.39
N MET A 410 -22.70 -4.91 19.23
CA MET A 410 -21.97 -5.06 17.97
C MET A 410 -21.62 -6.52 17.73
N GLN A 411 -21.88 -6.99 16.54
CA GLN A 411 -21.44 -8.31 16.06
C GLN A 411 -20.48 -8.15 14.90
N ILE A 412 -19.29 -8.75 14.99
CA ILE A 412 -18.36 -8.86 13.86
C ILE A 412 -18.79 -10.06 13.04
N ILE A 413 -19.40 -9.84 11.89
CA ILE A 413 -19.95 -10.87 11.02
C ILE A 413 -18.95 -11.46 10.03
N ALA A 414 -17.88 -10.72 9.74
CA ALA A 414 -16.78 -11.18 8.88
C ALA A 414 -15.51 -10.35 9.10
N LYS A 415 -14.39 -10.95 8.72
CA LYS A 415 -13.12 -10.26 8.49
C LYS A 415 -12.69 -10.48 7.05
N SER A 416 -12.01 -9.51 6.47
CA SER A 416 -11.41 -9.59 5.14
C SER A 416 -10.10 -8.80 5.10
N GLY A 417 -9.40 -8.89 4.00
CA GLY A 417 -8.14 -8.20 3.75
C GLY A 417 -8.08 -7.63 2.35
N ALA A 418 -6.87 -7.55 1.80
CA ALA A 418 -6.65 -7.15 0.42
C ALA A 418 -7.22 -8.19 -0.56
N ALA A 419 -7.63 -7.73 -1.74
CA ALA A 419 -8.07 -8.60 -2.82
C ALA A 419 -6.98 -9.66 -3.15
N PRO A 420 -7.35 -10.88 -3.59
CA PRO A 420 -6.41 -12.00 -3.78
C PRO A 420 -5.24 -11.75 -4.73
N CYS A 421 -5.32 -10.72 -5.58
CA CYS A 421 -4.19 -10.26 -6.37
C CYS A 421 -3.05 -9.61 -5.55
N HIS A 422 -3.26 -9.41 -4.25
CA HIS A 422 -2.26 -8.99 -3.26
C HIS A 422 -1.97 -10.17 -2.33
N PRO A 423 -1.24 -11.20 -2.78
CA PRO A 423 -1.00 -12.39 -1.98
C PRO A 423 -0.15 -12.08 -0.73
N ILE A 424 -0.30 -12.90 0.30
CA ILE A 424 0.58 -12.88 1.46
C ILE A 424 1.72 -13.85 1.19
N GLY A 425 2.95 -13.37 1.25
CA GLY A 425 4.14 -14.20 1.08
C GLY A 425 4.36 -15.12 2.29
N GLY A 426 4.45 -16.42 2.07
CA GLY A 426 4.67 -17.38 3.15
C GLY A 426 5.94 -17.12 3.97
N ASN A 427 6.98 -16.58 3.33
CA ASN A 427 8.23 -16.19 3.99
C ASN A 427 8.27 -14.69 4.38
N ASN A 428 7.24 -13.92 4.02
CA ASN A 428 7.16 -12.47 4.21
C ASN A 428 5.75 -12.09 4.69
N PRO A 429 5.36 -12.48 5.93
CA PRO A 429 4.01 -12.25 6.45
C PRO A 429 3.67 -10.75 6.57
N GLU A 430 4.65 -9.87 6.59
CA GLU A 430 4.47 -8.41 6.57
C GLU A 430 3.86 -7.88 5.26
N THR A 431 3.74 -8.72 4.21
CA THR A 431 2.97 -8.40 3.00
C THR A 431 1.46 -8.38 3.25
N GLU A 432 0.99 -8.93 4.37
CA GLU A 432 -0.35 -8.71 4.90
C GLU A 432 -0.44 -7.34 5.57
N TYR A 433 -1.09 -6.39 4.92
CA TYR A 433 -1.16 -5.02 5.43
C TYR A 433 -2.58 -4.50 5.61
N LEU A 434 -3.52 -4.90 4.75
CA LEU A 434 -4.92 -4.47 4.80
C LEU A 434 -5.75 -5.41 5.68
N LYS A 435 -6.46 -4.85 6.63
CA LYS A 435 -7.40 -5.54 7.51
C LYS A 435 -8.74 -4.84 7.45
N ALA A 436 -9.81 -5.59 7.37
CA ALA A 436 -11.16 -5.07 7.31
C ALA A 436 -12.10 -5.88 8.21
N ALA A 437 -12.87 -5.18 9.02
CA ALA A 437 -13.89 -5.76 9.91
C ALA A 437 -15.30 -5.34 9.45
N TRP A 438 -16.19 -6.31 9.34
CA TRP A 438 -17.59 -6.13 8.97
C TRP A 438 -18.44 -6.27 10.22
N MET A 439 -19.09 -5.20 10.63
CA MET A 439 -19.78 -5.11 11.93
C MET A 439 -21.23 -4.69 11.74
N VAL A 440 -22.14 -5.38 12.43
CA VAL A 440 -23.55 -5.05 12.51
C VAL A 440 -23.87 -4.58 13.92
N PHE A 441 -24.74 -3.59 14.04
CA PHE A 441 -25.09 -2.93 15.31
C PHE A 441 -26.56 -3.16 15.66
N GLY A 442 -26.79 -3.54 16.93
CA GLY A 442 -28.11 -3.60 17.52
C GLY A 442 -28.68 -2.23 17.88
#